data_5aa69be55e96aab756a2bcb6f8397f94
#
_entry.id   5aa69be55e96aab756a2bcb6f8397f94
#
_cell.length_a   1.000
_cell.length_b   1.000
_cell.length_c   1.000
_cell.angle_alpha   90.00
_cell.angle_beta   90.00
_cell.angle_gamma   90.00
#
_symmetry.space_group_name_H-M   'P 1'
#
loop_
_entity.id
_entity.type
_entity.pdbx_description
1 polymer ?
#
loop_
_entity_poly.entity_id
_entity_poly.type
_entity_poly.pdbx_seq_one_letter_code
_entity_poly.pdbx_strand_id
1 'polypeptide(L)'
;MSRKIPVVLAVAIIGFIAWYAFRPERLFINQTVNEQFPTASAASSKLASGQFHDGAHETRGNAAVFQLADGKKTLRLTDFATSNGPDVRVYLVAASDAKDNDAVTKAGFIDVGSLKGNIGDQNYDLPANADLSKYRAVTIWCKRFSVNFGTAPLMKMQ
;
A
#
# COMPACT_ATOMS: atom_id res chain seq x y z
N MET A 1 48.27 -4.52 -21.97
CA MET A 1 46.97 -4.70 -21.26
C MET A 1 45.85 -4.20 -22.15
N SER A 2 44.90 -5.07 -22.52
CA SER A 2 43.86 -4.77 -23.51
C SER A 2 42.92 -3.69 -23.03
N ARG A 3 42.70 -2.62 -23.84
CA ARG A 3 41.71 -1.53 -23.62
C ARG A 3 40.27 -2.04 -23.38
N LYS A 4 40.02 -3.32 -23.61
CA LYS A 4 38.70 -3.98 -23.43
C LYS A 4 38.32 -4.23 -21.98
N ILE A 5 39.33 -4.46 -21.11
CA ILE A 5 39.09 -4.76 -19.68
C ILE A 5 38.36 -3.59 -18.93
N PRO A 6 38.82 -2.32 -19.02
CA PRO A 6 38.14 -1.21 -18.34
C PRO A 6 36.72 -0.96 -18.87
N VAL A 7 36.47 -1.20 -20.18
CA VAL A 7 35.14 -1.06 -20.76
C VAL A 7 34.19 -2.14 -20.23
N VAL A 8 34.62 -3.39 -20.17
CA VAL A 8 33.82 -4.49 -19.61
C VAL A 8 33.50 -4.25 -18.13
N LEU A 9 34.50 -3.76 -17.36
CA LEU A 9 34.30 -3.42 -15.95
C LEU A 9 33.26 -2.28 -15.75
N ALA A 10 33.34 -1.23 -16.57
CA ALA A 10 32.40 -0.13 -16.53
C ALA A 10 30.96 -0.59 -16.88
N VAL A 11 30.78 -1.42 -17.87
CA VAL A 11 29.48 -1.99 -18.25
C VAL A 11 28.91 -2.87 -17.13
N ALA A 12 29.76 -3.69 -16.50
CA ALA A 12 29.34 -4.52 -15.37
C ALA A 12 28.89 -3.67 -14.15
N ILE A 13 29.62 -2.60 -13.84
CA ILE A 13 29.25 -1.67 -12.75
C ILE A 13 27.94 -0.96 -13.06
N ILE A 14 27.77 -0.45 -14.28
CA ILE A 14 26.52 0.21 -14.71
C ILE A 14 25.34 -0.78 -14.63
N GLY A 15 25.54 -2.00 -15.10
CA GLY A 15 24.54 -3.07 -15.01
C GLY A 15 24.16 -3.41 -13.57
N PHE A 16 25.14 -3.49 -12.67
CA PHE A 16 24.91 -3.74 -11.25
C PHE A 16 24.17 -2.57 -10.57
N ILE A 17 24.55 -1.33 -10.87
CA ILE A 17 23.87 -0.14 -10.35
C ILE A 17 22.41 -0.08 -10.85
N ALA A 18 22.19 -0.34 -12.13
CA ALA A 18 20.86 -0.39 -12.72
C ALA A 18 20.02 -1.49 -12.07
N TRP A 19 20.57 -2.70 -11.90
CA TRP A 19 19.90 -3.81 -11.24
C TRP A 19 19.56 -3.49 -9.78
N TYR A 20 20.51 -2.89 -9.04
CA TYR A 20 20.29 -2.47 -7.65
C TYR A 20 19.24 -1.36 -7.52
N ALA A 21 19.21 -0.41 -8.46
CA ALA A 21 18.24 0.68 -8.48
C ALA A 21 16.83 0.22 -8.87
N PHE A 22 16.73 -0.71 -9.81
CA PHE A 22 15.44 -1.22 -10.30
C PHE A 22 14.86 -2.36 -9.48
N ARG A 23 15.71 -3.13 -8.79
CA ARG A 23 15.31 -4.30 -8.01
C ARG A 23 14.22 -5.14 -8.67
N PRO A 24 14.46 -5.67 -9.89
CA PRO A 24 13.44 -6.39 -10.65
C PRO A 24 12.93 -7.64 -9.91
N GLU A 25 13.71 -8.18 -8.97
CA GLU A 25 13.29 -9.29 -8.12
C GLU A 25 12.03 -8.99 -7.30
N ARG A 26 11.81 -7.72 -6.93
CA ARG A 26 10.62 -7.30 -6.17
C ARG A 26 9.32 -7.42 -6.96
N LEU A 27 9.41 -7.56 -8.28
CA LEU A 27 8.24 -7.80 -9.13
C LEU A 27 7.77 -9.25 -9.10
N PHE A 28 8.66 -10.17 -8.68
CA PHE A 28 8.44 -11.62 -8.79
C PHE A 28 8.46 -12.36 -7.46
N ILE A 29 8.95 -11.72 -6.40
CA ILE A 29 9.07 -12.35 -5.08
C ILE A 29 7.97 -11.82 -4.16
N ASN A 30 7.09 -12.72 -3.71
CA ASN A 30 6.08 -12.38 -2.72
C ASN A 30 6.75 -12.04 -1.38
N GLN A 31 6.31 -10.97 -0.78
CA GLN A 31 6.70 -10.55 0.55
C GLN A 31 5.50 -10.69 1.50
N THR A 32 5.58 -11.66 2.40
CA THR A 32 4.56 -11.88 3.42
C THR A 32 4.91 -11.10 4.69
N VAL A 33 3.95 -10.37 5.21
CA VAL A 33 4.05 -9.62 6.47
C VAL A 33 2.86 -10.02 7.33
N ASN A 34 3.12 -10.37 8.60
CA ASN A 34 2.06 -10.73 9.56
C ASN A 34 2.29 -9.95 10.85
N GLU A 35 1.94 -8.67 10.82
CA GLU A 35 2.05 -7.81 12.00
C GLU A 35 0.92 -8.11 13.00
N GLN A 36 1.29 -8.16 14.27
CA GLN A 36 0.30 -8.22 15.35
C GLN A 36 -0.46 -6.88 15.43
N PHE A 37 -1.73 -6.94 15.80
CA PHE A 37 -2.45 -5.71 16.12
C PHE A 37 -1.85 -5.06 17.38
N PRO A 38 -1.65 -3.73 17.44
CA PRO A 38 -1.01 -3.07 18.57
C PRO A 38 -1.69 -3.43 19.88
N THR A 39 -0.97 -4.08 20.80
CA THR A 39 -1.50 -4.59 22.08
C THR A 39 -1.92 -3.50 23.08
N ALA A 40 -1.46 -2.26 22.86
CA ALA A 40 -1.98 -1.08 23.60
C ALA A 40 -3.46 -0.80 23.35
N SER A 41 -4.12 -1.62 22.52
CA SER A 41 -5.47 -1.40 22.02
C SER A 41 -6.57 -2.21 22.69
N ALA A 42 -6.39 -2.69 23.94
CA ALA A 42 -7.49 -3.32 24.68
C ALA A 42 -8.76 -2.45 24.78
N ALA A 43 -8.66 -1.16 24.45
CA ALA A 43 -9.75 -0.20 24.33
C ALA A 43 -9.80 0.46 22.94
N SER A 44 -9.50 -0.28 21.84
CA SER A 44 -9.63 0.29 20.49
C SER A 44 -11.08 0.20 20.01
N SER A 45 -11.55 1.26 19.34
CA SER A 45 -12.84 1.26 18.65
C SER A 45 -12.62 1.17 17.13
N LYS A 46 -13.36 0.28 16.46
CA LYS A 46 -13.38 0.21 15.00
C LYS A 46 -14.24 1.36 14.47
N LEU A 47 -13.65 2.25 13.68
CA LEU A 47 -14.33 3.44 13.15
C LEU A 47 -14.98 3.17 11.80
N ALA A 48 -14.30 2.39 10.95
CA ALA A 48 -14.77 2.06 9.60
C ALA A 48 -14.10 0.76 9.13
N SER A 49 -14.75 0.06 8.22
CA SER A 49 -14.17 -1.12 7.57
C SER A 49 -14.76 -1.36 6.20
N GLY A 50 -14.02 -2.12 5.36
CA GLY A 50 -14.44 -2.52 4.04
C GLY A 50 -13.62 -3.69 3.54
N GLN A 51 -14.10 -4.32 2.46
CA GLN A 51 -13.45 -5.42 1.78
C GLN A 51 -12.85 -4.91 0.47
N PHE A 52 -11.65 -5.40 0.13
CA PHE A 52 -11.03 -5.09 -1.14
C PHE A 52 -11.79 -5.74 -2.30
N HIS A 53 -11.94 -4.99 -3.36
CA HIS A 53 -12.27 -5.47 -4.71
C HIS A 53 -11.12 -5.18 -5.67
N ASP A 54 -11.12 -5.88 -6.78
CA ASP A 54 -10.10 -5.77 -7.80
C ASP A 54 -10.13 -4.38 -8.48
N GLY A 55 -8.94 -3.91 -8.82
CA GLY A 55 -8.71 -2.86 -9.80
C GLY A 55 -8.05 -3.45 -11.04
N ALA A 56 -6.84 -3.00 -11.36
CA ALA A 56 -6.04 -3.59 -12.44
C ALA A 56 -5.43 -4.95 -12.05
N HIS A 57 -5.42 -5.30 -10.77
CA HIS A 57 -4.89 -6.55 -10.25
C HIS A 57 -5.89 -7.20 -9.28
N GLU A 58 -5.84 -8.53 -9.20
CA GLU A 58 -6.55 -9.24 -8.15
C GLU A 58 -6.07 -8.74 -6.78
N THR A 59 -7.01 -8.26 -5.98
CA THR A 59 -6.73 -7.71 -4.64
C THR A 59 -7.81 -8.14 -3.68
N ARG A 60 -7.44 -8.77 -2.58
CA ARG A 60 -8.38 -9.33 -1.61
C ARG A 60 -7.98 -9.01 -0.17
N GLY A 61 -8.88 -9.29 0.74
CA GLY A 61 -8.76 -9.05 2.18
C GLY A 61 -9.59 -7.87 2.63
N ASN A 62 -9.35 -7.41 3.85
CA ASN A 62 -10.14 -6.38 4.49
C ASN A 62 -9.26 -5.20 4.90
N ALA A 63 -9.84 -4.00 4.88
CA ALA A 63 -9.27 -2.80 5.46
C ALA A 63 -10.17 -2.33 6.61
N ALA A 64 -9.58 -2.00 7.75
CA ALA A 64 -10.33 -1.44 8.88
C ALA A 64 -9.53 -0.32 9.55
N VAL A 65 -10.21 0.76 9.90
CA VAL A 65 -9.63 1.87 10.65
C VAL A 65 -10.07 1.76 12.08
N PHE A 66 -9.10 1.79 12.98
CA PHE A 66 -9.30 1.77 14.43
C PHE A 66 -8.82 3.07 15.06
N GLN A 67 -9.51 3.50 16.11
CA GLN A 67 -8.98 4.49 17.05
C GLN A 67 -8.41 3.74 18.24
N LEU A 68 -7.16 3.99 18.54
CA LEU A 68 -6.45 3.40 19.69
C LEU A 68 -6.78 4.18 20.97
N ALA A 69 -6.45 3.58 22.13
CA ALA A 69 -6.69 4.20 23.44
C ALA A 69 -6.01 5.58 23.62
N ASP A 70 -4.89 5.81 22.93
CA ASP A 70 -4.17 7.09 22.92
C ASP A 70 -4.75 8.12 21.93
N GLY A 71 -5.88 7.79 21.29
CA GLY A 71 -6.55 8.65 20.31
C GLY A 71 -5.99 8.60 18.89
N LYS A 72 -4.88 7.91 18.66
CA LYS A 72 -4.33 7.71 17.32
C LYS A 72 -5.22 6.82 16.48
N LYS A 73 -5.18 7.02 15.17
CA LYS A 73 -5.87 6.16 14.21
C LYS A 73 -4.89 5.24 13.51
N THR A 74 -5.25 3.96 13.40
CA THR A 74 -4.48 2.94 12.68
C THR A 74 -5.35 2.29 11.62
N LEU A 75 -4.86 2.22 10.40
CA LEU A 75 -5.41 1.37 9.35
C LEU A 75 -4.79 -0.02 9.49
N ARG A 76 -5.62 -1.06 9.53
CA ARG A 76 -5.21 -2.45 9.48
C ARG A 76 -5.71 -3.11 8.22
N LEU A 77 -4.82 -3.81 7.53
CA LEU A 77 -5.15 -4.76 6.49
C LEU A 77 -5.09 -6.16 7.09
N THR A 78 -6.09 -7.00 6.78
CA THR A 78 -6.17 -8.40 7.24
C THR A 78 -6.53 -9.34 6.11
N ASP A 79 -5.98 -10.55 6.13
CA ASP A 79 -6.14 -11.54 5.06
C ASP A 79 -5.81 -10.97 3.67
N PHE A 80 -4.90 -9.99 3.68
CA PHE A 80 -4.60 -9.18 2.51
C PHE A 80 -3.72 -9.92 1.52
N ALA A 81 -4.03 -9.79 0.24
CA ALA A 81 -3.16 -10.20 -0.85
C ALA A 81 -3.40 -9.37 -2.11
N THR A 82 -2.32 -9.05 -2.80
CA THR A 82 -2.32 -8.39 -4.11
C THR A 82 -1.08 -8.77 -4.91
N SER A 83 -0.95 -8.25 -6.13
CA SER A 83 0.25 -8.42 -6.95
C SER A 83 1.43 -7.58 -6.46
N ASN A 84 2.63 -7.97 -6.87
CA ASN A 84 3.83 -7.17 -6.67
C ASN A 84 3.90 -5.98 -7.64
N GLY A 85 4.68 -4.97 -7.25
CA GLY A 85 4.92 -3.80 -8.10
C GLY A 85 6.14 -3.01 -7.62
N PRO A 86 6.70 -2.13 -8.47
CA PRO A 86 7.97 -1.46 -8.20
C PRO A 86 7.89 -0.33 -7.15
N ASP A 87 6.70 0.25 -6.95
CA ASP A 87 6.45 1.29 -5.93
C ASP A 87 4.97 1.28 -5.56
N VAL A 88 4.58 0.23 -4.83
CA VAL A 88 3.20 0.04 -4.37
C VAL A 88 3.01 0.74 -3.03
N ARG A 89 1.95 1.53 -2.94
CA ARG A 89 1.62 2.40 -1.80
C ARG A 89 0.21 2.12 -1.30
N VAL A 90 -0.03 2.49 -0.07
CA VAL A 90 -1.37 2.50 0.52
C VAL A 90 -1.87 3.95 0.54
N TYR A 91 -2.97 4.19 -0.13
CA TYR A 91 -3.62 5.51 -0.18
C TYR A 91 -4.97 5.49 0.54
N LEU A 92 -5.23 6.55 1.27
CA LEU A 92 -6.57 6.85 1.79
C LEU A 92 -7.19 7.90 0.87
N VAL A 93 -8.25 7.52 0.13
CA VAL A 93 -8.80 8.30 -0.99
C VAL A 93 -10.09 9.02 -0.59
N ALA A 94 -10.24 10.28 -1.04
CA ALA A 94 -11.40 11.12 -0.77
C ALA A 94 -12.59 10.79 -1.69
N ALA A 95 -12.92 9.51 -1.79
CA ALA A 95 -14.05 8.98 -2.55
C ALA A 95 -14.77 7.90 -1.74
N SER A 96 -16.01 7.64 -2.06
CA SER A 96 -16.76 6.52 -1.44
C SER A 96 -16.27 5.16 -1.94
N ASP A 97 -15.76 5.14 -3.16
CA ASP A 97 -15.11 4.02 -3.83
C ASP A 97 -14.21 4.58 -4.94
N ALA A 98 -13.11 3.92 -5.24
CA ALA A 98 -12.20 4.30 -6.32
C ALA A 98 -12.04 3.12 -7.28
N LYS A 99 -12.93 3.03 -8.26
CA LYS A 99 -13.01 1.91 -9.22
C LYS A 99 -11.94 1.94 -10.30
N ASP A 100 -11.36 3.11 -10.57
CA ASP A 100 -10.38 3.32 -11.62
C ASP A 100 -9.28 4.30 -11.19
N ASN A 101 -8.28 4.49 -12.04
CA ASN A 101 -7.15 5.38 -11.78
C ASN A 101 -7.57 6.84 -11.64
N ASP A 102 -8.53 7.26 -12.45
CA ASP A 102 -9.04 8.64 -12.47
C ASP A 102 -9.75 8.99 -11.16
N ALA A 103 -10.53 8.06 -10.61
CA ALA A 103 -11.21 8.24 -9.35
C ALA A 103 -10.23 8.50 -8.20
N VAL A 104 -9.06 7.81 -8.18
CA VAL A 104 -8.01 8.03 -7.19
C VAL A 104 -7.40 9.42 -7.34
N THR A 105 -6.98 9.78 -8.56
CA THR A 105 -6.22 11.01 -8.81
C THR A 105 -7.06 12.27 -8.70
N LYS A 106 -8.33 12.22 -9.16
CA LYS A 106 -9.26 13.38 -9.16
C LYS A 106 -9.87 13.64 -7.77
N ALA A 107 -10.15 12.61 -6.98
CA ALA A 107 -10.73 12.78 -5.66
C ALA A 107 -9.74 13.38 -4.65
N GLY A 108 -8.46 13.16 -4.83
CA GLY A 108 -7.41 13.46 -3.86
C GLY A 108 -7.24 12.35 -2.84
N PHE A 109 -6.04 12.26 -2.28
CA PHE A 109 -5.67 11.16 -1.38
C PHE A 109 -4.64 11.59 -0.32
N ILE A 110 -4.52 10.79 0.72
CA ILE A 110 -3.42 10.81 1.68
C ILE A 110 -2.55 9.59 1.38
N ASP A 111 -1.26 9.80 1.10
CA ASP A 111 -0.27 8.72 1.00
C ASP A 111 0.09 8.23 2.41
N VAL A 112 -0.39 7.05 2.78
CA VAL A 112 -0.21 6.46 4.10
C VAL A 112 1.17 5.80 4.24
N GLY A 113 1.76 5.39 3.12
CA GLY A 113 3.09 4.81 3.09
C GLY A 113 3.25 3.69 2.07
N SER A 114 4.46 3.16 1.99
CA SER A 114 4.76 2.00 1.12
C SER A 114 4.05 0.75 1.62
N LEU A 115 3.53 -0.05 0.70
CA LEU A 115 3.03 -1.38 1.02
C LEU A 115 4.18 -2.22 1.60
N LYS A 116 4.01 -2.74 2.81
CA LYS A 116 5.05 -3.48 3.53
C LYS A 116 5.28 -4.87 2.96
N GLY A 117 4.22 -5.48 2.46
CA GLY A 117 4.24 -6.75 1.75
C GLY A 117 2.99 -6.91 0.90
N ASN A 118 3.07 -7.72 -0.14
CA ASN A 118 1.91 -7.99 -0.99
C ASN A 118 0.98 -9.08 -0.42
N ILE A 119 1.35 -9.72 0.69
CA ILE A 119 0.55 -10.74 1.38
C ILE A 119 0.59 -10.50 2.89
N GLY A 120 -0.56 -10.67 3.55
CA GLY A 120 -0.70 -10.82 5.00
C GLY A 120 -1.12 -9.56 5.75
N ASP A 121 -1.10 -9.64 7.05
CA ASP A 121 -1.63 -8.64 7.97
C ASP A 121 -0.65 -7.48 8.18
N GLN A 122 -1.13 -6.25 8.06
CA GLN A 122 -0.29 -5.05 8.12
C GLN A 122 -1.01 -3.90 8.82
N ASN A 123 -0.27 -3.07 9.54
CA ASN A 123 -0.79 -1.88 10.22
C ASN A 123 -0.13 -0.62 9.66
N TYR A 124 -0.88 0.47 9.60
CA TYR A 124 -0.41 1.77 9.13
C TYR A 124 -0.94 2.88 10.03
N ASP A 125 -0.07 3.73 10.51
CA ASP A 125 -0.51 4.91 11.27
C ASP A 125 -1.14 5.92 10.32
N LEU A 126 -2.33 6.39 10.66
CA LEU A 126 -2.99 7.44 9.93
C LEU A 126 -2.65 8.80 10.56
N PRO A 127 -2.45 9.84 9.73
CA PRO A 127 -2.24 11.18 10.26
C PRO A 127 -3.48 11.66 11.06
N ALA A 128 -3.25 12.45 12.09
CA ALA A 128 -4.30 12.91 13.00
C ALA A 128 -5.45 13.63 12.26
N ASN A 129 -5.12 14.34 11.17
CA ASN A 129 -6.07 15.06 10.34
C ASN A 129 -6.79 14.18 9.28
N ALA A 130 -6.61 12.87 9.30
CA ALA A 130 -7.35 11.96 8.43
C ALA A 130 -8.84 11.96 8.82
N ASP A 131 -9.64 12.66 8.01
CA ASP A 131 -11.09 12.75 8.19
C ASP A 131 -11.80 11.63 7.41
N LEU A 132 -12.31 10.63 8.14
CA LEU A 132 -13.05 9.49 7.55
C LEU A 132 -14.46 9.88 7.03
N SER A 133 -14.90 11.11 7.17
CA SER A 133 -16.09 11.60 6.46
C SER A 133 -15.78 11.94 5.00
N LYS A 134 -14.55 12.36 4.75
CA LYS A 134 -14.02 12.72 3.44
C LYS A 134 -13.31 11.55 2.78
N TYR A 135 -12.39 10.91 3.47
CA TYR A 135 -11.55 9.81 2.96
C TYR A 135 -12.21 8.48 3.29
N ARG A 136 -12.94 7.93 2.33
CA ARG A 136 -13.81 6.76 2.55
C ARG A 136 -13.42 5.52 1.75
N ALA A 137 -12.22 5.51 1.17
CA ALA A 137 -11.70 4.34 0.48
C ALA A 137 -10.21 4.15 0.77
N VAL A 138 -9.77 2.91 0.89
CA VAL A 138 -8.36 2.52 0.93
C VAL A 138 -8.00 1.93 -0.41
N THR A 139 -7.00 2.49 -1.08
CA THR A 139 -6.56 2.03 -2.39
C THR A 139 -5.11 1.58 -2.35
N ILE A 140 -4.83 0.44 -2.95
CA ILE A 140 -3.48 -0.05 -3.21
C ILE A 140 -3.04 0.51 -4.56
N TRP A 141 -2.06 1.38 -4.52
CA TRP A 141 -1.68 2.23 -5.66
C TRP A 141 -0.22 2.00 -6.08
N CYS A 142 0.01 1.67 -7.34
CA CYS A 142 1.34 1.68 -7.91
C CYS A 142 1.71 3.10 -8.36
N LYS A 143 2.53 3.78 -7.56
CA LYS A 143 2.89 5.18 -7.79
C LYS A 143 3.69 5.37 -9.08
N ARG A 144 4.57 4.42 -9.41
CA ARG A 144 5.42 4.49 -10.61
C ARG A 144 4.60 4.48 -11.90
N PHE A 145 3.54 3.68 -11.95
CA PHE A 145 2.73 3.50 -13.17
C PHE A 145 1.37 4.19 -13.09
N SER A 146 1.04 4.82 -11.97
CA SER A 146 -0.26 5.45 -11.72
C SER A 146 -1.41 4.47 -11.94
N VAL A 147 -1.33 3.30 -11.30
CA VAL A 147 -2.30 2.21 -11.45
C VAL A 147 -2.93 1.84 -10.12
N ASN A 148 -4.25 1.79 -10.10
CA ASN A 148 -5.04 1.24 -9.00
C ASN A 148 -5.02 -0.29 -9.06
N PHE A 149 -4.41 -0.94 -8.07
CA PHE A 149 -4.38 -2.40 -7.96
C PHE A 149 -5.69 -2.95 -7.42
N GLY A 150 -6.29 -2.27 -6.45
CA GLY A 150 -7.55 -2.62 -5.85
C GLY A 150 -7.94 -1.62 -4.76
N THR A 151 -9.22 -1.58 -4.42
CA THR A 151 -9.78 -0.60 -3.48
C THR A 151 -10.71 -1.28 -2.47
N ALA A 152 -10.68 -0.83 -1.22
CA ALA A 152 -11.65 -1.18 -0.18
C ALA A 152 -12.47 0.07 0.19
N PRO A 153 -13.75 0.15 -0.20
CA PRO A 153 -14.68 1.17 0.27
C PRO A 153 -14.89 1.03 1.77
N LEU A 154 -14.68 2.10 2.52
CA LEU A 154 -14.85 2.12 3.98
C LEU A 154 -16.27 2.53 4.38
N MET A 155 -16.97 1.64 5.04
CA MET A 155 -18.24 1.93 5.70
C MET A 155 -18.00 2.25 7.17
N LYS A 156 -18.57 3.38 7.65
CA LYS A 156 -18.50 3.74 9.06
C LYS A 156 -19.27 2.73 9.91
N MET A 157 -18.70 2.39 11.03
CA MET A 157 -19.42 1.62 12.07
C MET A 157 -20.39 2.58 12.78
N GLN A 158 -21.62 2.11 12.99
CA GLN A 158 -22.64 2.83 13.76
C GLN A 158 -22.42 2.62 15.25
#